data_6ff2bf5082d8fca0398bf0cd4e1809a4
#
_entry.id   6ff2bf5082d8fca0398bf0cd4e1809a4
#
_cell.length_a   1.000
_cell.length_b   1.000
_cell.length_c   1.000
_cell.angle_alpha   90.00
_cell.angle_beta   90.00
_cell.angle_gamma   90.00
#
_symmetry.space_group_name_H-M   'P 1'
#
loop_
_entity.id
_entity.type
_entity.pdbx_description
1 polymer ?
#
loop_
_entity_poly.entity_id
_entity_poly.type
_entity_poly.pdbx_seq_one_letter_code
_entity_poly.pdbx_strand_id
1 'polypeptide(L)'
;MDLVSAGVADVTGRVVAEVSVNPNNAANPVELVRNAVDRACRTAGVEMNRLSAFVIGSPGVVDPRTGDPQLAVNLPDWHEGVLDSLRGALQRPVIIENDVNLAALAERSVGAARDLGDFVLVWIGGGLGMAAFLGGKVHRGAVGAAGEIGYLPVPGAPLPEDVRHPANGGLQSLVGGNVVRMLAGVFGFAAPTAEEAVSAAVRAAAGPASHVAASNGSGATVARAEEFLGEVARRVALGVASVSVVLDPGLVVLGGNVGMAGGAPLADRVAAEVARICPASPRVVPTAVSGAPVLRGAMLAAVDQAREDLLDSV
;
A
#
# COMPACT_ATOMS: atom_id res chain seq x y z
N MET A 1 -15.32 3.08 -5.90
CA MET A 1 -14.49 3.62 -4.80
C MET A 1 -14.56 2.61 -3.67
N ASP A 2 -13.40 2.21 -3.14
CA ASP A 2 -13.35 1.23 -2.07
C ASP A 2 -13.92 1.79 -0.77
N LEU A 3 -14.27 0.91 0.18
CA LEU A 3 -14.79 1.33 1.48
C LEU A 3 -13.72 2.14 2.24
N VAL A 4 -14.15 3.18 2.96
CA VAL A 4 -13.33 3.88 3.92
C VAL A 4 -13.39 3.15 5.25
N SER A 5 -12.23 2.76 5.77
CA SER A 5 -12.12 2.06 7.06
C SER A 5 -11.70 3.04 8.15
N ALA A 6 -12.32 2.91 9.32
CA ALA A 6 -11.94 3.65 10.52
C ALA A 6 -11.79 2.70 11.71
N GLY A 7 -10.88 3.02 12.63
CA GLY A 7 -10.64 2.22 13.82
C GLY A 7 -10.35 3.08 15.04
N VAL A 8 -10.55 2.50 16.21
CA VAL A 8 -10.17 3.06 17.51
C VAL A 8 -9.22 2.09 18.18
N ALA A 9 -8.10 2.60 18.65
CA ALA A 9 -7.15 1.85 19.47
C ALA A 9 -6.98 2.56 20.85
N ASP A 10 -6.69 1.77 21.86
CA ASP A 10 -6.30 2.31 23.17
C ASP A 10 -4.79 2.66 23.20
N VAL A 11 -4.34 3.36 24.23
CA VAL A 11 -2.95 3.79 24.38
C VAL A 11 -1.94 2.64 24.43
N THR A 12 -2.38 1.41 24.66
CA THR A 12 -1.52 0.20 24.58
C THR A 12 -1.33 -0.30 23.16
N GLY A 13 -2.09 0.22 22.19
CA GLY A 13 -2.10 -0.20 20.80
C GLY A 13 -3.10 -1.32 20.52
N ARG A 14 -3.95 -1.69 21.48
CA ARG A 14 -5.00 -2.68 21.28
C ARG A 14 -6.15 -2.06 20.49
N VAL A 15 -6.54 -2.71 19.40
CA VAL A 15 -7.70 -2.32 18.60
C VAL A 15 -8.99 -2.58 19.41
N VAL A 16 -9.78 -1.52 19.60
CA VAL A 16 -11.06 -1.56 20.33
C VAL A 16 -12.22 -1.71 19.36
N ALA A 17 -12.16 -1.03 18.23
CA ALA A 17 -13.19 -1.13 17.18
C ALA A 17 -12.58 -0.90 15.80
N GLU A 18 -13.16 -1.56 14.80
CA GLU A 18 -12.96 -1.31 13.37
C GLU A 18 -14.32 -1.26 12.67
N VAL A 19 -14.48 -0.32 11.76
CA VAL A 19 -15.69 -0.14 10.95
C VAL A 19 -15.32 0.21 9.52
N SER A 20 -16.23 -0.07 8.58
CA SER A 20 -16.12 0.38 7.20
C SER A 20 -17.35 1.17 6.80
N VAL A 21 -17.17 2.27 6.09
CA VAL A 21 -18.23 3.15 5.60
C VAL A 21 -18.16 3.27 4.08
N ASN A 22 -19.31 3.42 3.44
CA ASN A 22 -19.37 3.67 2.02
C ASN A 22 -19.11 5.16 1.76
N PRO A 23 -18.09 5.54 0.98
CA PRO A 23 -17.78 6.93 0.69
C PRO A 23 -18.90 7.67 -0.04
N ASN A 24 -19.76 6.98 -0.78
CA ASN A 24 -20.88 7.59 -1.50
C ASN A 24 -22.02 8.10 -0.56
N ASN A 25 -21.91 7.84 0.74
CA ASN A 25 -22.89 8.30 1.73
C ASN A 25 -22.53 9.65 2.38
N ALA A 26 -21.54 10.35 1.87
CA ALA A 26 -21.09 11.66 2.37
C ALA A 26 -20.97 12.67 1.23
N ALA A 27 -21.32 13.92 1.50
CA ALA A 27 -21.30 14.98 0.49
C ALA A 27 -19.88 15.49 0.20
N ASN A 28 -18.95 15.32 1.13
CA ASN A 28 -17.58 15.78 1.02
C ASN A 28 -16.64 15.00 1.96
N PRO A 29 -15.31 15.12 1.81
CA PRO A 29 -14.33 14.41 2.61
C PRO A 29 -14.46 14.62 4.12
N VAL A 30 -14.75 15.82 4.56
CA VAL A 30 -14.88 16.15 6.00
C VAL A 30 -16.05 15.41 6.62
N GLU A 31 -17.19 15.39 5.94
CA GLU A 31 -18.37 14.64 6.38
C GLU A 31 -18.10 13.13 6.39
N LEU A 32 -17.43 12.62 5.35
CA LEU A 32 -17.05 11.21 5.27
C LEU A 32 -16.18 10.78 6.46
N VAL A 33 -15.12 11.53 6.76
CA VAL A 33 -14.22 11.25 7.89
C VAL A 33 -14.97 11.35 9.20
N ARG A 34 -15.76 12.42 9.41
CA ARG A 34 -16.55 12.60 10.64
C ARG A 34 -17.52 11.43 10.87
N ASN A 35 -18.23 11.00 9.83
CA ASN A 35 -19.16 9.87 9.91
C ASN A 35 -18.45 8.55 10.22
N ALA A 36 -17.26 8.33 9.64
CA ALA A 36 -16.46 7.15 9.89
C ALA A 36 -15.94 7.11 11.34
N VAL A 37 -15.42 8.23 11.83
CA VAL A 37 -14.95 8.38 13.21
C VAL A 37 -16.09 8.21 14.22
N ASP A 38 -17.22 8.87 13.99
CA ASP A 38 -18.40 8.79 14.88
C ASP A 38 -18.92 7.34 14.97
N ARG A 39 -18.95 6.63 13.86
CA ARG A 39 -19.34 5.21 13.83
C ARG A 39 -18.32 4.34 14.58
N ALA A 40 -17.01 4.57 14.40
CA ALA A 40 -15.98 3.84 15.11
C ALA A 40 -16.06 4.09 16.63
N CYS A 41 -16.25 5.34 17.05
CA CYS A 41 -16.43 5.72 18.45
C CYS A 41 -17.66 5.04 19.09
N ARG A 42 -18.81 5.05 18.40
CA ARG A 42 -20.02 4.35 18.89
C ARG A 42 -19.77 2.85 19.05
N THR A 43 -19.10 2.23 18.10
CA THR A 43 -18.75 0.81 18.17
C THR A 43 -17.79 0.51 19.31
N ALA A 44 -16.86 1.41 19.58
CA ALA A 44 -15.91 1.30 20.70
C ALA A 44 -16.53 1.64 22.06
N GLY A 45 -17.72 2.25 22.10
CA GLY A 45 -18.33 2.74 23.34
C GLY A 45 -17.62 3.95 23.97
N VAL A 46 -16.94 4.76 23.13
CA VAL A 46 -16.22 5.97 23.57
C VAL A 46 -16.77 7.21 22.90
N GLU A 47 -16.71 8.36 23.58
CA GLU A 47 -17.05 9.65 23.01
C GLU A 47 -15.88 10.21 22.18
N MET A 48 -16.19 10.90 21.08
CA MET A 48 -15.16 11.48 20.19
C MET A 48 -14.22 12.46 20.93
N ASN A 49 -14.72 13.19 21.90
CA ASN A 49 -13.93 14.11 22.74
C ASN A 49 -12.91 13.41 23.65
N ARG A 50 -12.99 12.08 23.80
CA ARG A 50 -12.03 11.26 24.56
C ARG A 50 -10.85 10.78 23.71
N LEU A 51 -10.91 10.97 22.39
CA LEU A 51 -9.81 10.63 21.51
C LEU A 51 -8.70 11.70 21.60
N SER A 52 -7.46 11.26 21.69
CA SER A 52 -6.29 12.14 21.80
C SER A 52 -5.72 12.56 20.47
N ALA A 53 -5.68 11.64 19.49
CA ALA A 53 -5.10 11.88 18.18
C ALA A 53 -5.93 11.23 17.06
N PHE A 54 -5.90 11.84 15.88
CA PHE A 54 -6.50 11.33 14.66
C PHE A 54 -5.44 11.22 13.57
N VAL A 55 -5.30 10.03 12.99
CA VAL A 55 -4.42 9.81 11.83
C VAL A 55 -5.28 9.31 10.66
N ILE A 56 -5.12 9.95 9.53
CA ILE A 56 -5.86 9.67 8.29
C ILE A 56 -4.87 9.25 7.22
N GLY A 57 -5.07 8.06 6.66
CA GLY A 57 -4.34 7.60 5.48
C GLY A 57 -4.94 8.20 4.21
N SER A 58 -4.11 8.85 3.40
CA SER A 58 -4.50 9.41 2.11
C SER A 58 -3.57 8.88 1.02
N PRO A 59 -4.10 8.49 -0.16
CA PRO A 59 -3.25 8.24 -1.30
C PRO A 59 -2.60 9.55 -1.81
N GLY A 60 -1.45 9.43 -2.47
CA GLY A 60 -0.71 10.53 -3.06
C GLY A 60 0.23 11.26 -2.10
N VAL A 61 0.70 12.42 -2.53
CA VAL A 61 1.73 13.19 -1.82
C VAL A 61 1.11 13.98 -0.67
N VAL A 62 1.67 13.84 0.53
CA VAL A 62 1.35 14.69 1.69
C VAL A 62 2.56 15.55 2.02
N ASP A 63 2.42 16.87 1.97
CA ASP A 63 3.52 17.80 2.27
C ASP A 63 3.90 17.71 3.76
N PRO A 64 5.12 17.30 4.12
CA PRO A 64 5.51 17.13 5.50
C PRO A 64 5.62 18.45 6.29
N ARG A 65 5.57 19.60 5.61
CA ARG A 65 5.64 20.94 6.24
C ARG A 65 4.27 21.47 6.62
N THR A 66 3.24 21.21 5.80
CA THR A 66 1.87 21.68 6.03
C THR A 66 0.96 20.57 6.55
N GLY A 67 1.26 19.32 6.20
CA GLY A 67 0.43 18.15 6.47
C GLY A 67 -0.76 18.01 5.50
N ASP A 68 -0.86 18.88 4.48
CA ASP A 68 -1.92 18.81 3.48
C ASP A 68 -1.60 17.86 2.33
N PRO A 69 -2.59 17.13 1.80
CA PRO A 69 -2.43 16.34 0.59
C PRO A 69 -2.29 17.28 -0.62
N GLN A 70 -1.25 17.05 -1.45
CA GLN A 70 -0.96 17.88 -2.62
C GLN A 70 -1.29 17.20 -3.94
N LEU A 71 -1.22 15.88 -4.01
CA LEU A 71 -1.44 15.11 -5.23
C LEU A 71 -2.27 13.87 -4.93
N ALA A 72 -3.56 14.06 -4.70
CA ALA A 72 -4.51 12.98 -4.47
C ALA A 72 -5.32 12.71 -5.75
N VAL A 73 -4.73 12.04 -6.73
CA VAL A 73 -5.25 11.88 -8.10
C VAL A 73 -6.67 11.29 -8.15
N ASN A 74 -7.03 10.44 -7.19
CA ASN A 74 -8.34 9.78 -7.14
C ASN A 74 -9.30 10.37 -6.09
N LEU A 75 -8.92 11.48 -5.47
CA LEU A 75 -9.70 12.15 -4.44
C LEU A 75 -9.80 13.66 -4.75
N PRO A 76 -10.63 14.05 -5.72
CA PRO A 76 -10.66 15.43 -6.26
C PRO A 76 -11.03 16.49 -5.21
N ASP A 77 -11.74 16.10 -4.16
CA ASP A 77 -12.14 17.00 -3.08
C ASP A 77 -11.12 17.08 -1.93
N TRP A 78 -10.03 16.30 -2.02
CA TRP A 78 -8.90 16.37 -1.09
C TRP A 78 -7.85 17.34 -1.65
N HIS A 79 -7.92 18.58 -1.23
CA HIS A 79 -7.08 19.67 -1.71
C HIS A 79 -6.45 20.42 -0.52
N GLU A 80 -5.66 21.43 -0.85
CA GLU A 80 -5.07 22.35 0.13
C GLU A 80 -6.16 22.95 1.04
N GLY A 81 -5.91 22.92 2.36
CA GLY A 81 -6.86 23.40 3.39
C GLY A 81 -7.84 22.33 3.91
N VAL A 82 -7.88 21.12 3.37
CA VAL A 82 -8.73 20.04 3.91
C VAL A 82 -8.34 19.67 5.31
N LEU A 83 -7.05 19.71 5.65
CA LEU A 83 -6.54 19.40 6.99
C LEU A 83 -7.09 20.36 8.05
N ASP A 84 -7.11 21.67 7.77
CA ASP A 84 -7.68 22.66 8.71
C ASP A 84 -9.20 22.49 8.86
N SER A 85 -9.88 22.13 7.78
CA SER A 85 -11.31 21.79 7.82
C SER A 85 -11.59 20.56 8.69
N LEU A 86 -10.75 19.54 8.61
CA LEU A 86 -10.82 18.32 9.43
C LEU A 86 -10.51 18.63 10.91
N ARG A 87 -9.48 19.41 11.19
CA ARG A 87 -9.15 19.87 12.54
C ARG A 87 -10.31 20.64 13.16
N GLY A 88 -10.92 21.54 12.40
CA GLY A 88 -12.11 22.28 12.82
C GLY A 88 -13.30 21.39 13.11
N ALA A 89 -13.55 20.38 12.25
CA ALA A 89 -14.67 19.47 12.41
C ALA A 89 -14.50 18.48 13.58
N LEU A 90 -13.28 18.01 13.81
CA LEU A 90 -12.96 17.02 14.86
C LEU A 90 -12.56 17.67 16.18
N GLN A 91 -12.24 18.97 16.18
CA GLN A 91 -11.80 19.73 17.35
C GLN A 91 -10.59 19.11 18.07
N ARG A 92 -9.69 18.48 17.32
CA ARG A 92 -8.51 17.73 17.78
C ARG A 92 -7.36 17.85 16.79
N PRO A 93 -6.12 17.57 17.20
CA PRO A 93 -5.02 17.38 16.26
C PRO A 93 -5.35 16.28 15.24
N VAL A 94 -5.15 16.58 13.97
CA VAL A 94 -5.32 15.64 12.85
C VAL A 94 -4.01 15.56 12.09
N ILE A 95 -3.56 14.36 11.82
CA ILE A 95 -2.40 14.05 10.98
C ILE A 95 -2.91 13.35 9.73
N ILE A 96 -2.52 13.86 8.57
CA ILE A 96 -2.69 13.12 7.29
C ILE A 96 -1.33 12.53 6.94
N GLU A 97 -1.30 11.25 6.60
CA GLU A 97 -0.11 10.54 6.17
C GLU A 97 -0.40 9.76 4.88
N ASN A 98 0.62 9.57 4.04
CA ASN A 98 0.50 8.71 2.87
C ASN A 98 0.13 7.28 3.28
N ASP A 99 -0.79 6.65 2.56
CA ASP A 99 -1.33 5.32 2.84
C ASP A 99 -0.27 4.22 2.79
N VAL A 100 0.69 4.29 1.85
CA VAL A 100 1.78 3.32 1.75
C VAL A 100 2.77 3.48 2.92
N ASN A 101 3.01 4.70 3.39
CA ASN A 101 3.81 4.96 4.58
C ASN A 101 3.17 4.33 5.83
N LEU A 102 1.86 4.43 5.97
CA LEU A 102 1.12 3.79 7.06
C LEU A 102 1.19 2.27 6.97
N ALA A 103 1.03 1.70 5.77
CA ALA A 103 1.18 0.27 5.56
C ALA A 103 2.59 -0.22 5.94
N ALA A 104 3.63 0.55 5.62
CA ALA A 104 5.00 0.23 6.02
C ALA A 104 5.22 0.32 7.55
N LEU A 105 4.57 1.27 8.22
CA LEU A 105 4.57 1.34 9.68
C LEU A 105 3.97 0.07 10.31
N ALA A 106 2.89 -0.45 9.72
CA ALA A 106 2.31 -1.72 10.16
C ALA A 106 3.27 -2.90 9.94
N GLU A 107 3.95 -2.96 8.77
CA GLU A 107 4.95 -4.00 8.49
C GLU A 107 6.12 -3.97 9.49
N ARG A 108 6.59 -2.77 9.86
CA ARG A 108 7.65 -2.60 10.85
C ARG A 108 7.21 -3.01 12.26
N SER A 109 5.96 -2.77 12.60
CA SER A 109 5.46 -3.05 13.96
C SER A 109 5.07 -4.52 14.16
N VAL A 110 4.35 -5.11 13.21
CA VAL A 110 3.74 -6.43 13.37
C VAL A 110 3.91 -7.36 12.17
N GLY A 111 4.60 -6.91 11.12
CA GLY A 111 4.71 -7.61 9.84
C GLY A 111 6.10 -8.17 9.53
N ALA A 112 6.41 -8.24 8.24
CA ALA A 112 7.64 -8.86 7.71
C ALA A 112 8.92 -8.06 8.01
N ALA A 113 8.79 -6.76 8.30
CA ALA A 113 9.90 -5.86 8.61
C ALA A 113 10.02 -5.57 10.12
N ARG A 114 9.45 -6.43 10.96
CA ARG A 114 9.48 -6.25 12.41
C ARG A 114 10.91 -6.05 12.90
N ASP A 115 11.09 -5.03 13.75
CA ASP A 115 12.35 -4.65 14.40
C ASP A 115 13.49 -4.24 13.45
N LEU A 116 13.20 -4.05 12.14
CA LEU A 116 14.19 -3.55 11.18
C LEU A 116 14.20 -2.01 11.14
N GLY A 117 15.42 -1.45 11.06
CA GLY A 117 15.62 -0.01 10.89
C GLY A 117 15.50 0.43 9.44
N ASP A 118 15.93 -0.44 8.50
CA ASP A 118 16.00 -0.12 7.07
C ASP A 118 15.29 -1.20 6.25
N PHE A 119 14.27 -0.79 5.51
CA PHE A 119 13.56 -1.64 4.56
C PHE A 119 12.71 -0.78 3.62
N VAL A 120 12.21 -1.40 2.56
CA VAL A 120 11.27 -0.79 1.62
C VAL A 120 10.00 -1.64 1.54
N LEU A 121 8.84 -1.00 1.56
CA LEU A 121 7.57 -1.60 1.16
C LEU A 121 7.25 -1.12 -0.26
N VAL A 122 7.12 -2.03 -1.21
CA VAL A 122 6.59 -1.77 -2.56
C VAL A 122 5.13 -2.17 -2.58
N TRP A 123 4.26 -1.21 -2.78
CA TRP A 123 2.81 -1.37 -2.80
C TRP A 123 2.31 -1.50 -4.23
N ILE A 124 1.73 -2.66 -4.57
CA ILE A 124 1.17 -2.95 -5.89
C ILE A 124 -0.33 -3.14 -5.74
N GLY A 125 -1.09 -2.11 -6.11
CA GLY A 125 -2.55 -2.08 -6.01
C GLY A 125 -3.15 -1.40 -7.24
N GLY A 126 -4.23 -0.64 -7.06
CA GLY A 126 -4.75 0.24 -8.12
C GLY A 126 -3.68 1.21 -8.61
N GLY A 127 -2.94 1.82 -7.67
CA GLY A 127 -1.68 2.55 -7.89
C GLY A 127 -0.46 1.73 -7.51
N LEU A 128 0.71 2.24 -7.90
CA LEU A 128 2.02 1.75 -7.52
C LEU A 128 2.73 2.79 -6.66
N GLY A 129 3.08 2.43 -5.45
CA GLY A 129 3.78 3.28 -4.51
C GLY A 129 4.88 2.54 -3.77
N MET A 130 5.63 3.27 -2.99
CA MET A 130 6.67 2.73 -2.13
C MET A 130 6.72 3.53 -0.83
N ALA A 131 7.05 2.87 0.27
CA ALA A 131 7.52 3.54 1.48
C ALA A 131 8.94 3.07 1.80
N ALA A 132 9.82 3.99 2.14
CA ALA A 132 11.16 3.69 2.63
C ALA A 132 11.24 3.97 4.13
N PHE A 133 11.69 2.97 4.90
CA PHE A 133 12.16 3.16 6.26
C PHE A 133 13.68 3.23 6.25
N LEU A 134 14.22 4.31 6.77
CA LEU A 134 15.67 4.55 6.84
C LEU A 134 16.01 5.04 8.25
N GLY A 135 16.93 4.37 8.92
CA GLY A 135 17.28 4.68 10.31
C GLY A 135 16.10 4.57 11.29
N GLY A 136 15.17 3.64 11.05
CA GLY A 136 14.00 3.42 11.90
C GLY A 136 12.85 4.40 11.71
N LYS A 137 12.90 5.27 10.68
CA LYS A 137 11.89 6.30 10.39
C LYS A 137 11.42 6.24 8.94
N VAL A 138 10.17 6.62 8.72
CA VAL A 138 9.63 6.83 7.37
C VAL A 138 10.39 7.98 6.70
N HIS A 139 10.94 7.73 5.53
CA HIS A 139 11.57 8.74 4.70
C HIS A 139 10.55 9.38 3.76
N ARG A 140 10.08 10.56 4.12
CA ARG A 140 9.05 11.30 3.35
C ARG A 140 9.63 12.16 2.22
N GLY A 141 10.94 12.47 2.28
CA GLY A 141 11.57 13.43 1.38
C GLY A 141 11.23 14.89 1.73
N ALA A 142 11.72 15.81 0.92
CA ALA A 142 11.60 17.24 1.18
C ALA A 142 10.17 17.79 1.01
N VAL A 143 9.40 17.18 0.10
CA VAL A 143 8.03 17.60 -0.26
C VAL A 143 6.98 16.49 -0.09
N GLY A 144 7.35 15.36 0.52
CA GLY A 144 6.44 14.24 0.72
C GLY A 144 6.36 13.26 -0.46
N ALA A 145 7.10 13.50 -1.55
CA ALA A 145 7.03 12.69 -2.76
C ALA A 145 8.01 11.49 -2.79
N ALA A 146 8.74 11.25 -1.70
CA ALA A 146 9.58 10.07 -1.63
C ALA A 146 8.72 8.81 -1.66
N GLY A 147 9.00 7.90 -2.59
CA GLY A 147 8.20 6.69 -2.76
C GLY A 147 7.21 6.70 -3.91
N GLU A 148 7.08 7.78 -4.64
CA GLU A 148 6.25 7.87 -5.85
C GLU A 148 6.90 7.13 -7.04
N ILE A 149 7.24 5.85 -6.84
CA ILE A 149 7.93 5.01 -7.83
C ILE A 149 7.11 4.71 -9.09
N GLY A 150 5.81 4.95 -9.05
CA GLY A 150 4.96 4.89 -10.24
C GLY A 150 5.45 5.80 -11.36
N TYR A 151 6.09 6.92 -11.02
CA TYR A 151 6.65 7.89 -11.97
C TYR A 151 8.08 7.55 -12.44
N LEU A 152 8.71 6.49 -11.95
CA LEU A 152 10.07 6.10 -12.37
C LEU A 152 10.10 5.89 -13.89
N PRO A 153 11.02 6.58 -14.61
CA PRO A 153 11.31 6.27 -16.00
C PRO A 153 11.92 4.87 -16.08
N VAL A 154 11.30 3.99 -16.84
CA VAL A 154 11.77 2.61 -16.98
C VAL A 154 11.79 2.20 -18.45
N PRO A 155 12.71 1.31 -18.87
CA PRO A 155 12.70 0.76 -20.21
C PRO A 155 11.37 0.08 -20.55
N GLY A 156 10.86 0.35 -21.75
CA GLY A 156 9.62 -0.26 -22.24
C GLY A 156 8.34 0.49 -21.85
N ALA A 157 8.45 1.63 -21.15
CA ALA A 157 7.33 2.52 -20.87
C ALA A 157 7.60 3.92 -21.43
N PRO A 158 6.55 4.65 -21.86
CA PRO A 158 6.68 6.08 -22.15
C PRO A 158 7.00 6.87 -20.88
N LEU A 159 7.56 8.05 -21.04
CA LEU A 159 7.69 8.98 -19.91
C LEU A 159 6.29 9.49 -19.50
N PRO A 160 6.06 9.75 -18.20
CA PRO A 160 4.84 10.43 -17.77
C PRO A 160 4.75 11.82 -18.40
N GLU A 161 3.62 12.14 -19.00
CA GLU A 161 3.38 13.46 -19.63
C GLU A 161 2.81 14.47 -18.64
N ASP A 162 2.05 14.01 -17.66
CA ASP A 162 1.42 14.85 -16.63
C ASP A 162 1.39 14.08 -15.30
N VAL A 163 1.81 14.73 -14.23
CA VAL A 163 1.79 14.15 -12.86
C VAL A 163 0.39 13.76 -12.39
N ARG A 164 -0.66 14.35 -12.96
CA ARG A 164 -2.06 14.02 -12.65
C ARG A 164 -2.56 12.75 -13.34
N HIS A 165 -1.79 12.21 -14.28
CA HIS A 165 -2.13 11.02 -15.06
C HIS A 165 -1.02 9.96 -15.00
N PRO A 166 -0.68 9.44 -13.81
CA PRO A 166 0.44 8.51 -13.62
C PRO A 166 0.31 7.22 -14.43
N ALA A 167 -0.92 6.82 -14.78
CA ALA A 167 -1.17 5.61 -15.57
C ALA A 167 -0.65 5.69 -17.01
N ASN A 168 -0.35 6.89 -17.52
CA ASN A 168 0.04 7.10 -18.91
C ASN A 168 1.55 6.97 -19.15
N GLY A 169 2.35 6.66 -18.14
CA GLY A 169 3.79 6.52 -18.31
C GLY A 169 4.50 5.99 -17.07
N GLY A 170 5.82 5.91 -17.14
CA GLY A 170 6.65 5.41 -16.05
C GLY A 170 6.36 3.96 -15.66
N LEU A 171 6.85 3.56 -14.51
CA LEU A 171 6.68 2.20 -13.98
C LEU A 171 5.19 1.85 -13.74
N GLN A 172 4.36 2.84 -13.39
CA GLN A 172 2.91 2.65 -13.22
C GLN A 172 2.24 2.03 -14.45
N SER A 173 2.66 2.43 -15.66
CA SER A 173 2.12 1.91 -16.92
C SER A 173 2.52 0.46 -17.21
N LEU A 174 3.46 -0.11 -16.46
CA LEU A 174 3.88 -1.51 -16.58
C LEU A 174 3.30 -2.43 -15.49
N VAL A 175 3.05 -1.90 -14.28
CA VAL A 175 2.76 -2.71 -13.07
C VAL A 175 1.49 -2.27 -12.33
N GLY A 176 0.86 -1.17 -12.69
CA GLY A 176 -0.40 -0.75 -12.07
C GLY A 176 -1.49 -1.82 -12.19
N GLY A 177 -2.38 -1.92 -11.20
CA GLY A 177 -3.35 -3.02 -11.11
C GLY A 177 -4.17 -3.25 -12.38
N ASN A 178 -4.63 -2.18 -13.05
CA ASN A 178 -5.32 -2.32 -14.34
C ASN A 178 -4.44 -2.98 -15.42
N VAL A 179 -3.15 -2.66 -15.44
CA VAL A 179 -2.21 -3.24 -16.43
C VAL A 179 -1.98 -4.71 -16.12
N VAL A 180 -1.78 -5.08 -14.85
CA VAL A 180 -1.67 -6.48 -14.41
C VAL A 180 -2.93 -7.26 -14.76
N ARG A 181 -4.12 -6.69 -14.53
CA ARG A 181 -5.39 -7.31 -14.90
C ARG A 181 -5.53 -7.55 -16.42
N MET A 182 -5.17 -6.56 -17.24
CA MET A 182 -5.19 -6.71 -18.69
C MET A 182 -4.18 -7.77 -19.15
N LEU A 183 -2.98 -7.75 -18.58
CA LEU A 183 -1.95 -8.74 -18.88
C LEU A 183 -2.42 -10.16 -18.55
N ALA A 184 -3.08 -10.34 -17.38
CA ALA A 184 -3.64 -11.62 -16.98
C ALA A 184 -4.62 -12.18 -18.03
N GLY A 185 -5.43 -11.32 -18.66
CA GLY A 185 -6.33 -11.72 -19.74
C GLY A 185 -5.59 -12.31 -20.95
N VAL A 186 -4.42 -11.78 -21.30
CA VAL A 186 -3.58 -12.30 -22.40
C VAL A 186 -3.11 -13.73 -22.12
N PHE A 187 -2.81 -14.03 -20.85
CA PHE A 187 -2.38 -15.38 -20.42
C PHE A 187 -3.53 -16.32 -20.03
N GLY A 188 -4.79 -15.88 -20.20
CA GLY A 188 -5.97 -16.69 -19.91
C GLY A 188 -6.43 -16.69 -18.45
N PHE A 189 -5.99 -15.70 -17.65
CA PHE A 189 -6.38 -15.48 -16.26
C PHE A 189 -7.26 -14.22 -16.10
N ALA A 190 -8.16 -13.98 -17.06
CA ALA A 190 -9.09 -12.85 -16.99
C ALA A 190 -9.94 -12.90 -15.70
N ALA A 191 -9.97 -11.79 -14.95
CA ALA A 191 -10.75 -11.66 -13.73
C ALA A 191 -11.22 -10.21 -13.55
N PRO A 192 -12.23 -9.94 -12.69
CA PRO A 192 -12.69 -8.59 -12.39
C PRO A 192 -11.58 -7.69 -11.84
N THR A 193 -10.70 -8.23 -11.02
CA THR A 193 -9.60 -7.49 -10.39
C THR A 193 -8.23 -8.13 -10.64
N ALA A 194 -7.16 -7.35 -10.44
CA ALA A 194 -5.80 -7.84 -10.60
C ALA A 194 -5.43 -8.91 -9.55
N GLU A 195 -5.87 -8.71 -8.31
CA GLU A 195 -5.63 -9.65 -7.21
C GLU A 195 -6.31 -10.99 -7.43
N GLU A 196 -7.53 -11.00 -7.97
CA GLU A 196 -8.21 -12.26 -8.31
C GLU A 196 -7.48 -13.00 -9.43
N ALA A 197 -7.03 -12.27 -10.45
CA ALA A 197 -6.27 -12.81 -11.57
C ALA A 197 -4.93 -13.43 -11.11
N VAL A 198 -4.18 -12.69 -10.29
CA VAL A 198 -2.90 -13.16 -9.72
C VAL A 198 -3.11 -14.36 -8.79
N SER A 199 -4.13 -14.31 -7.93
CA SER A 199 -4.48 -15.45 -7.06
C SER A 199 -4.83 -16.71 -7.88
N ALA A 200 -5.57 -16.54 -8.98
CA ALA A 200 -5.90 -17.66 -9.87
C ALA A 200 -4.64 -18.25 -10.52
N ALA A 201 -3.72 -17.41 -11.00
CA ALA A 201 -2.46 -17.84 -11.58
C ALA A 201 -1.56 -18.54 -10.55
N VAL A 202 -1.44 -18.01 -9.33
CA VAL A 202 -0.68 -18.65 -8.23
C VAL A 202 -1.21 -20.05 -7.94
N ARG A 203 -2.53 -20.20 -7.83
CA ARG A 203 -3.15 -21.52 -7.64
C ARG A 203 -2.89 -22.47 -8.83
N ALA A 204 -2.96 -21.94 -10.07
CA ALA A 204 -2.70 -22.74 -11.25
C ALA A 204 -1.24 -23.18 -11.35
N ALA A 205 -0.28 -22.32 -11.01
CA ALA A 205 1.15 -22.63 -10.99
C ALA A 205 1.50 -23.71 -9.96
N ALA A 206 0.80 -23.74 -8.82
CA ALA A 206 0.98 -24.78 -7.81
C ALA A 206 0.56 -26.20 -8.27
N GLY A 207 -0.16 -26.28 -9.38
CA GLY A 207 -0.64 -27.56 -9.93
C GLY A 207 -1.79 -28.18 -9.11
N PRO A 208 -2.35 -29.31 -9.52
CA PRO A 208 -3.39 -30.01 -8.79
C PRO A 208 -2.82 -30.63 -7.50
N ALA A 209 -3.53 -30.43 -6.39
CA ALA A 209 -3.15 -30.92 -5.05
C ALA A 209 -3.18 -32.48 -4.91
N SER A 210 -3.62 -33.21 -5.93
CA SER A 210 -3.69 -34.67 -5.95
C SER A 210 -2.96 -35.26 -7.15
N HIS A 211 -2.23 -36.36 -6.95
CA HIS A 211 -1.54 -37.14 -7.97
C HIS A 211 -2.47 -37.89 -8.96
N VAL A 212 -3.67 -37.41 -9.19
CA VAL A 212 -4.54 -37.90 -10.26
C VAL A 212 -3.98 -37.38 -11.58
N ALA A 213 -3.70 -38.31 -12.50
CA ALA A 213 -3.07 -38.06 -13.78
C ALA A 213 -3.54 -36.74 -14.43
N ALA A 214 -2.61 -35.81 -14.59
CA ALA A 214 -2.88 -34.51 -15.21
C ALA A 214 -3.40 -34.74 -16.64
N SER A 215 -4.63 -34.34 -16.92
CA SER A 215 -5.14 -34.23 -18.26
C SER A 215 -4.25 -33.25 -19.07
N ASN A 216 -4.08 -33.44 -20.38
CA ASN A 216 -3.24 -32.61 -21.25
C ASN A 216 -3.54 -31.08 -21.14
N GLY A 217 -4.71 -30.68 -20.61
CA GLY A 217 -5.08 -29.30 -20.37
C GLY A 217 -4.47 -28.67 -19.09
N SER A 218 -4.12 -29.47 -18.08
CA SER A 218 -3.56 -28.93 -16.82
C SER A 218 -2.12 -28.44 -17.01
N GLY A 219 -1.30 -29.13 -17.78
CA GLY A 219 0.08 -28.72 -18.07
C GLY A 219 0.16 -27.37 -18.81
N ALA A 220 -0.70 -27.17 -19.82
CA ALA A 220 -0.77 -25.89 -20.55
C ALA A 220 -1.23 -24.72 -19.66
N THR A 221 -2.09 -24.98 -18.67
CA THR A 221 -2.52 -23.96 -17.71
C THR A 221 -1.41 -23.61 -16.73
N VAL A 222 -0.66 -24.58 -16.21
CA VAL A 222 0.51 -24.36 -15.38
C VAL A 222 1.56 -23.51 -16.12
N ALA A 223 1.91 -23.87 -17.34
CA ALA A 223 2.88 -23.13 -18.15
C ALA A 223 2.46 -21.65 -18.35
N ARG A 224 1.20 -21.38 -18.70
CA ARG A 224 0.69 -20.01 -18.83
C ARG A 224 0.70 -19.25 -17.52
N ALA A 225 0.43 -19.90 -16.40
CA ALA A 225 0.51 -19.28 -15.08
C ALA A 225 1.95 -18.89 -14.74
N GLU A 226 2.92 -19.76 -15.01
CA GLU A 226 4.34 -19.46 -14.84
C GLU A 226 4.79 -18.29 -15.71
N GLU A 227 4.40 -18.26 -16.98
CA GLU A 227 4.70 -17.16 -17.90
C GLU A 227 4.10 -15.83 -17.42
N PHE A 228 2.84 -15.82 -16.99
CA PHE A 228 2.17 -14.62 -16.48
C PHE A 228 2.85 -14.10 -15.22
N LEU A 229 3.05 -14.95 -14.20
CA LEU A 229 3.71 -14.56 -12.96
C LEU A 229 5.16 -14.12 -13.19
N GLY A 230 5.86 -14.76 -14.11
CA GLY A 230 7.21 -14.37 -14.55
C GLY A 230 7.23 -12.98 -15.20
N GLU A 231 6.24 -12.66 -16.05
CA GLU A 231 6.13 -11.34 -16.67
C GLU A 231 5.82 -10.25 -15.65
N VAL A 232 4.88 -10.50 -14.71
CA VAL A 232 4.60 -9.56 -13.61
C VAL A 232 5.86 -9.35 -12.78
N ALA A 233 6.54 -10.41 -12.39
CA ALA A 233 7.77 -10.34 -11.60
C ALA A 233 8.88 -9.53 -12.31
N ARG A 234 9.08 -9.75 -13.62
CA ARG A 234 10.07 -9.03 -14.42
C ARG A 234 9.81 -7.53 -14.44
N ARG A 235 8.54 -7.13 -14.55
CA ARG A 235 8.14 -5.70 -14.51
C ARG A 235 8.32 -5.09 -13.13
N VAL A 236 7.88 -5.79 -12.07
CA VAL A 236 8.07 -5.34 -10.67
C VAL A 236 9.55 -5.20 -10.34
N ALA A 237 10.39 -6.14 -10.83
CA ALA A 237 11.83 -6.13 -10.61
C ALA A 237 12.53 -4.88 -11.14
N LEU A 238 12.01 -4.22 -12.17
CA LEU A 238 12.56 -2.94 -12.66
C LEU A 238 12.51 -1.87 -11.57
N GLY A 239 11.36 -1.74 -10.89
CA GLY A 239 11.20 -0.79 -9.79
C GLY A 239 12.03 -1.19 -8.57
N VAL A 240 11.98 -2.47 -8.17
CA VAL A 240 12.74 -2.97 -7.02
C VAL A 240 14.25 -2.78 -7.24
N ALA A 241 14.77 -3.12 -8.43
CA ALA A 241 16.19 -2.92 -8.75
C ALA A 241 16.58 -1.44 -8.74
N SER A 242 15.76 -0.55 -9.31
CA SER A 242 16.02 0.90 -9.31
C SER A 242 16.13 1.45 -7.88
N VAL A 243 15.23 1.05 -7.01
CA VAL A 243 15.23 1.45 -5.59
C VAL A 243 16.42 0.82 -4.86
N SER A 244 16.74 -0.44 -5.13
CA SER A 244 17.83 -1.15 -4.47
C SER A 244 19.19 -0.59 -4.81
N VAL A 245 19.42 -0.16 -6.05
CA VAL A 245 20.68 0.51 -6.45
C VAL A 245 20.89 1.84 -5.71
N VAL A 246 19.80 2.52 -5.34
CA VAL A 246 19.89 3.84 -4.68
C VAL A 246 19.91 3.73 -3.16
N LEU A 247 19.09 2.85 -2.58
CA LEU A 247 18.87 2.79 -1.12
C LEU A 247 19.55 1.60 -0.44
N ASP A 248 19.82 0.52 -1.17
CA ASP A 248 20.36 -0.76 -0.67
C ASP A 248 19.64 -1.24 0.63
N PRO A 249 18.31 -1.48 0.60
CA PRO A 249 17.48 -1.58 1.79
C PRO A 249 17.61 -2.92 2.55
N GLY A 250 18.34 -3.90 2.05
CA GLY A 250 18.45 -5.24 2.64
C GLY A 250 17.16 -6.08 2.59
N LEU A 251 16.00 -5.45 2.78
CA LEU A 251 14.68 -6.08 2.72
C LEU A 251 13.72 -5.24 1.85
N VAL A 252 13.00 -5.91 0.95
CA VAL A 252 11.86 -5.37 0.21
C VAL A 252 10.62 -6.20 0.53
N VAL A 253 9.58 -5.56 1.02
CA VAL A 253 8.28 -6.18 1.25
C VAL A 253 7.36 -5.87 0.07
N LEU A 254 6.73 -6.89 -0.53
CA LEU A 254 5.71 -6.69 -1.56
C LEU A 254 4.33 -6.64 -0.91
N GLY A 255 3.73 -5.46 -0.90
CA GLY A 255 2.40 -5.20 -0.36
C GLY A 255 1.38 -4.81 -1.43
N GLY A 256 0.25 -4.30 -0.98
CA GLY A 256 -0.90 -4.03 -1.83
C GLY A 256 -1.65 -5.30 -2.25
N ASN A 257 -2.80 -5.13 -2.90
CA ASN A 257 -3.66 -6.25 -3.25
C ASN A 257 -2.96 -7.27 -4.15
N VAL A 258 -2.17 -6.79 -5.13
CA VAL A 258 -1.42 -7.66 -6.06
C VAL A 258 -0.25 -8.35 -5.35
N GLY A 259 0.51 -7.62 -4.53
CA GLY A 259 1.61 -8.18 -3.75
C GLY A 259 1.14 -9.26 -2.78
N MET A 260 0.03 -9.01 -2.08
CA MET A 260 -0.61 -9.97 -1.16
C MET A 260 -1.12 -11.20 -1.93
N ALA A 261 -1.81 -11.02 -3.04
CA ALA A 261 -2.33 -12.10 -3.87
C ALA A 261 -1.23 -12.98 -4.48
N GLY A 262 -0.09 -12.36 -4.84
CA GLY A 262 1.09 -13.03 -5.38
C GLY A 262 1.85 -13.85 -4.34
N GLY A 263 1.85 -13.38 -3.10
CA GLY A 263 2.51 -14.07 -1.97
C GLY A 263 3.97 -14.41 -2.23
N ALA A 264 4.45 -15.47 -1.57
CA ALA A 264 5.81 -15.99 -1.77
C ALA A 264 6.12 -16.36 -3.22
N PRO A 265 5.20 -16.99 -3.99
CA PRO A 265 5.47 -17.31 -5.40
C PRO A 265 5.83 -16.12 -6.28
N LEU A 266 5.23 -14.94 -6.05
CA LEU A 266 5.59 -13.72 -6.76
C LEU A 266 6.87 -13.11 -6.19
N ALA A 267 7.01 -13.06 -4.86
CA ALA A 267 8.19 -12.48 -4.21
C ALA A 267 9.49 -13.19 -4.61
N ASP A 268 9.48 -14.52 -4.66
CA ASP A 268 10.63 -15.33 -5.07
C ASP A 268 11.03 -15.06 -6.53
N ARG A 269 10.05 -14.92 -7.43
CA ARG A 269 10.30 -14.57 -8.83
C ARG A 269 10.86 -13.15 -8.97
N VAL A 270 10.33 -12.19 -8.21
CA VAL A 270 10.86 -10.82 -8.19
C VAL A 270 12.30 -10.82 -7.68
N ALA A 271 12.60 -11.54 -6.59
CA ALA A 271 13.96 -11.68 -6.07
C ALA A 271 14.94 -12.24 -7.10
N ALA A 272 14.54 -13.29 -7.82
CA ALA A 272 15.34 -13.89 -8.87
C ALA A 272 15.62 -12.93 -10.03
N GLU A 273 14.61 -12.17 -10.47
CA GLU A 273 14.76 -11.17 -11.54
C GLU A 273 15.64 -10.00 -11.08
N VAL A 274 15.49 -9.52 -9.85
CA VAL A 274 16.34 -8.46 -9.29
C VAL A 274 17.81 -8.91 -9.24
N ALA A 275 18.07 -10.11 -8.73
CA ALA A 275 19.43 -10.66 -8.66
C ALA A 275 20.10 -10.80 -10.04
N ARG A 276 19.31 -10.95 -11.12
CA ARG A 276 19.80 -11.04 -12.49
C ARG A 276 20.23 -9.67 -13.07
N ILE A 277 19.58 -8.57 -12.64
CA ILE A 277 19.74 -7.24 -13.26
C ILE A 277 20.38 -6.19 -12.35
N CYS A 278 20.57 -6.49 -11.07
CA CYS A 278 21.02 -5.55 -10.06
C CYS A 278 22.12 -6.16 -9.18
N PRO A 279 23.21 -5.44 -8.88
CA PRO A 279 24.25 -5.91 -7.96
C PRO A 279 23.77 -5.94 -6.50
N ALA A 280 22.81 -5.09 -6.14
CA ALA A 280 22.13 -5.16 -4.84
C ALA A 280 21.07 -6.27 -4.90
N SER A 281 21.13 -7.22 -3.95
CA SER A 281 20.24 -8.38 -3.91
C SER A 281 19.47 -8.37 -2.58
N PRO A 282 18.48 -7.48 -2.43
CA PRO A 282 17.67 -7.45 -1.23
C PRO A 282 16.88 -8.75 -1.08
N ARG A 283 16.60 -9.13 0.15
CA ARG A 283 15.59 -10.15 0.41
C ARG A 283 14.22 -9.60 0.03
N VAL A 284 13.51 -10.27 -0.87
CA VAL A 284 12.15 -9.90 -1.26
C VAL A 284 11.16 -10.85 -0.60
N VAL A 285 10.18 -10.31 0.12
CA VAL A 285 9.19 -11.11 0.84
C VAL A 285 7.78 -10.55 0.61
N PRO A 286 6.73 -11.37 0.73
CA PRO A 286 5.37 -10.83 0.73
C PRO A 286 5.07 -10.11 2.04
N THR A 287 4.08 -9.23 2.02
CA THR A 287 3.48 -8.62 3.21
C THR A 287 3.08 -9.69 4.22
N ALA A 288 3.33 -9.46 5.51
CA ALA A 288 2.86 -10.30 6.60
C ALA A 288 1.71 -9.67 7.39
N VAL A 289 1.36 -8.42 7.09
CA VAL A 289 0.19 -7.76 7.69
C VAL A 289 -1.07 -8.16 6.93
N SER A 290 -1.94 -8.89 7.62
CA SER A 290 -3.25 -9.29 7.08
C SER A 290 -4.32 -8.20 7.33
N GLY A 291 -5.40 -8.23 6.55
CA GLY A 291 -6.55 -7.32 6.70
C GLY A 291 -6.29 -5.94 6.11
N ALA A 292 -6.38 -4.90 6.93
CA ALA A 292 -6.28 -3.49 6.53
C ALA A 292 -4.95 -2.86 7.00
N PRO A 293 -3.83 -3.06 6.28
CA PRO A 293 -2.51 -2.59 6.72
C PRO A 293 -2.43 -1.07 6.88
N VAL A 294 -3.09 -0.30 6.02
CA VAL A 294 -3.15 1.17 6.12
C VAL A 294 -3.84 1.60 7.41
N LEU A 295 -5.02 1.05 7.72
CA LEU A 295 -5.73 1.33 8.96
C LEU A 295 -4.91 0.92 10.18
N ARG A 296 -4.25 -0.24 10.11
CA ARG A 296 -3.38 -0.72 11.19
C ARG A 296 -2.25 0.26 11.46
N GLY A 297 -1.59 0.75 10.40
CA GLY A 297 -0.54 1.77 10.49
C GLY A 297 -1.05 3.10 11.03
N ALA A 298 -2.23 3.54 10.59
CA ALA A 298 -2.86 4.76 11.08
C ALA A 298 -3.13 4.69 12.60
N MET A 299 -3.66 3.56 13.09
CA MET A 299 -3.87 3.36 14.53
C MET A 299 -2.56 3.36 15.32
N LEU A 300 -1.50 2.73 14.79
CA LEU A 300 -0.17 2.74 15.41
C LEU A 300 0.40 4.16 15.49
N ALA A 301 0.33 4.91 14.40
CA ALA A 301 0.78 6.31 14.37
C ALA A 301 -0.03 7.20 15.34
N ALA A 302 -1.34 6.97 15.45
CA ALA A 302 -2.18 7.70 16.40
C ALA A 302 -1.82 7.37 17.87
N VAL A 303 -1.50 6.13 18.16
CA VAL A 303 -1.04 5.70 19.49
C VAL A 303 0.31 6.32 19.83
N ASP A 304 1.24 6.35 18.89
CA ASP A 304 2.56 6.96 19.11
C ASP A 304 2.42 8.46 19.36
N GLN A 305 1.60 9.18 18.56
CA GLN A 305 1.30 10.60 18.80
C GLN A 305 0.66 10.84 20.17
N ALA A 306 -0.33 10.03 20.56
CA ALA A 306 -0.97 10.17 21.85
C ALA A 306 -0.01 9.95 23.04
N ARG A 307 0.98 9.07 22.88
CA ARG A 307 2.03 8.84 23.87
C ARG A 307 3.01 10.00 23.96
N GLU A 308 3.42 10.57 22.83
CA GLU A 308 4.27 11.75 22.77
C GLU A 308 3.57 12.92 23.47
N ASP A 309 2.31 13.22 23.13
CA ASP A 309 1.52 14.29 23.76
C ASP A 309 1.38 14.10 25.28
N LEU A 310 1.25 12.86 25.76
CA LEU A 310 1.21 12.56 27.19
C LEU A 310 2.54 12.83 27.88
N LEU A 311 3.68 12.51 27.25
CA LEU A 311 5.00 12.76 27.80
C LEU A 311 5.33 14.25 27.85
N ASP A 312 4.89 15.00 26.85
CA ASP A 312 5.11 16.46 26.78
C ASP A 312 4.21 17.25 27.77
N SER A 313 3.18 16.61 28.30
CA SER A 313 2.25 17.20 29.28
C SER A 313 2.69 17.02 30.74
N VAL A 314 3.76 16.28 30.99
CA VAL A 314 4.34 16.01 32.33
C VAL A 314 5.57 16.88 32.57
#